data_0547653205038b7493438388f1f576c6
#
_entry.id   0547653205038b7493438388f1f576c6
#
_cell.length_a   1.000
_cell.length_b   1.000
_cell.length_c   1.000
_cell.angle_alpha   90.00
_cell.angle_beta   90.00
_cell.angle_gamma   90.00
#
_symmetry.space_group_name_H-M   'P 1'
#
loop_
_entity.id
_entity.type
_entity.pdbx_description
1 polymer ?
#
loop_
_entity_poly.entity_id
_entity_poly.type
_entity_poly.pdbx_seq_one_letter_code
_entity_poly.pdbx_strand_id
1 'polypeptide(L)'
;MRNIQYIKNILKLFCPPIITNLFKVKTYNYTGKFTSYKEAQKVSKIYYDKNSTERFFTPENVEVSGRFNILPILVLSLKKRNIKILDYGGGANPAYSYIENSTKIKTKTCVIEQENFCRIIKNKIPNKYKKRIKYFSSLNQLDEIYFDIVCFNSSIQYLEDYKKILDDVIKLKPLYILITRTNFHMGKEDYYTLEHGPGGSCHPYIFFSYYKLTKLLKSKQYNLVFSNKYNINKYKHSSIDGKTFFHKDLLFKNMN
;
A
#
# COMPACT_ATOMS: atom_id res chain seq x y z
N MET A 1 26.46 19.62 2.04
CA MET A 1 25.39 18.89 1.36
C MET A 1 24.00 19.52 1.45
N ARG A 2 23.60 20.24 2.52
CA ARG A 2 22.30 20.94 2.65
C ARG A 2 22.04 22.00 1.59
N ASN A 3 23.04 22.78 1.18
CA ASN A 3 22.89 23.88 0.22
C ASN A 3 22.57 23.41 -1.21
N ILE A 4 23.06 22.25 -1.64
CA ILE A 4 22.79 21.73 -2.99
C ILE A 4 21.31 21.31 -3.13
N GLN A 5 20.72 20.76 -2.06
CA GLN A 5 19.32 20.38 -2.08
C GLN A 5 18.39 21.59 -2.09
N TYR A 6 18.77 22.65 -1.42
CA TYR A 6 18.03 23.92 -1.41
C TYR A 6 18.03 24.58 -2.80
N ILE A 7 19.21 24.68 -3.46
CA ILE A 7 19.36 25.20 -4.82
C ILE A 7 18.55 24.36 -5.82
N LYS A 8 18.59 23.02 -5.72
CA LYS A 8 17.76 22.13 -6.56
C LYS A 8 16.27 22.38 -6.39
N ASN A 9 15.81 22.72 -5.20
CA ASN A 9 14.39 23.00 -4.95
C ASN A 9 13.95 24.36 -5.52
N ILE A 10 14.83 25.35 -5.48
CA ILE A 10 14.57 26.66 -6.10
C ILE A 10 14.55 26.56 -7.63
N LEU A 11 15.53 25.87 -8.23
CA LEU A 11 15.56 25.65 -9.67
C LEU A 11 14.32 24.93 -10.20
N LYS A 12 13.72 24.03 -9.40
CA LYS A 12 12.46 23.35 -9.76
C LYS A 12 11.25 24.27 -9.84
N LEU A 13 11.23 25.37 -9.10
CA LEU A 13 10.13 26.35 -9.10
C LEU A 13 10.11 27.20 -10.38
N PHE A 14 11.27 27.37 -11.02
CA PHE A 14 11.44 28.22 -12.19
C PHE A 14 11.70 27.45 -13.51
N CYS A 15 11.86 26.12 -13.43
CA CYS A 15 12.11 25.32 -14.63
C CYS A 15 10.82 24.87 -15.31
N PRO A 16 10.69 25.08 -16.63
CA PRO A 16 9.60 24.50 -17.41
C PRO A 16 9.53 22.97 -17.26
N PRO A 17 8.34 22.35 -17.40
CA PRO A 17 8.17 20.90 -17.26
C PRO A 17 9.12 20.05 -18.12
N ILE A 18 9.54 20.56 -19.28
CA ILE A 18 10.52 19.91 -20.16
C ILE A 18 11.89 19.74 -19.49
N ILE A 19 12.35 20.75 -18.74
CA ILE A 19 13.65 20.72 -18.07
C ILE A 19 13.61 19.82 -16.83
N THR A 20 12.50 19.76 -16.10
CA THR A 20 12.34 18.87 -14.95
C THR A 20 12.35 17.39 -15.35
N ASN A 21 11.91 17.07 -16.57
CA ASN A 21 12.00 15.70 -17.12
C ASN A 21 13.44 15.28 -17.44
N LEU A 22 14.31 16.23 -17.83
CA LEU A 22 15.73 15.95 -18.08
C LEU A 22 16.50 15.59 -16.79
N PHE A 23 16.08 16.07 -15.63
CA PHE A 23 16.75 15.83 -14.35
C PHE A 23 16.24 14.60 -13.59
N LYS A 24 15.41 13.71 -14.23
CA LYS A 24 14.89 12.45 -13.64
C LYS A 24 14.45 12.59 -12.17
N VAL A 25 13.76 13.69 -11.87
CA VAL A 25 13.16 13.84 -10.54
C VAL A 25 12.04 12.81 -10.43
N LYS A 26 12.20 11.81 -9.56
CA LYS A 26 11.15 10.82 -9.24
C LYS A 26 9.97 11.54 -8.56
N THR A 27 9.11 12.17 -9.35
CA THR A 27 7.83 12.68 -8.89
C THR A 27 6.77 11.70 -9.37
N TYR A 28 5.98 11.17 -8.45
CA TYR A 28 4.75 10.50 -8.85
C TYR A 28 3.82 11.58 -9.39
N ASN A 29 3.55 11.51 -10.68
CA ASN A 29 2.61 12.41 -11.33
C ASN A 29 1.32 11.64 -11.54
N TYR A 30 0.21 12.29 -11.24
CA TYR A 30 -1.12 11.74 -11.52
C TYR A 30 -1.70 12.49 -12.70
N THR A 31 -2.27 11.78 -13.67
CA THR A 31 -2.87 12.38 -14.86
C THR A 31 -4.20 11.75 -15.22
N GLY A 32 -5.06 12.56 -15.79
CA GLY A 32 -6.39 12.12 -16.24
C GLY A 32 -7.39 11.96 -15.11
N LYS A 33 -8.66 12.03 -15.51
CA LYS A 33 -9.82 11.76 -14.68
C LYS A 33 -10.69 10.79 -15.45
N PHE A 34 -10.97 9.66 -14.83
CA PHE A 34 -11.72 8.59 -15.44
C PHE A 34 -13.01 8.33 -14.67
N THR A 35 -14.02 7.81 -15.33
CA THR A 35 -15.31 7.47 -14.72
C THR A 35 -15.22 6.15 -13.94
N SER A 36 -14.25 5.30 -14.27
CA SER A 36 -14.02 4.01 -13.62
C SER A 36 -12.56 3.59 -13.68
N TYR A 37 -12.21 2.61 -12.84
CA TYR A 37 -10.91 1.95 -12.88
C TYR A 37 -10.63 1.29 -14.23
N LYS A 38 -11.63 0.62 -14.83
CA LYS A 38 -11.53 -0.03 -16.14
C LYS A 38 -11.18 0.95 -17.25
N GLU A 39 -11.76 2.14 -17.22
CA GLU A 39 -11.44 3.18 -18.20
C GLU A 39 -9.98 3.63 -18.07
N ALA A 40 -9.49 3.88 -16.85
CA ALA A 40 -8.09 4.19 -16.61
C ALA A 40 -7.17 3.03 -17.07
N GLN A 41 -7.58 1.79 -16.85
CA GLN A 41 -6.81 0.60 -17.21
C GLN A 41 -6.60 0.47 -18.73
N LYS A 42 -7.57 0.86 -19.57
CA LYS A 42 -7.46 0.79 -21.04
C LYS A 42 -6.31 1.64 -21.59
N VAL A 43 -5.96 2.72 -20.91
CA VAL A 43 -4.89 3.65 -21.34
C VAL A 43 -3.62 3.50 -20.51
N SER A 44 -3.62 2.60 -19.54
CA SER A 44 -2.45 2.33 -18.71
C SER A 44 -1.36 1.59 -19.50
N LYS A 45 -0.10 1.82 -19.12
CA LYS A 45 1.07 1.10 -19.64
C LYS A 45 1.80 0.46 -18.47
N ILE A 46 1.44 -0.79 -18.20
CA ILE A 46 2.05 -1.54 -17.10
C ILE A 46 3.29 -2.23 -17.65
N TYR A 47 4.45 -1.70 -17.32
CA TYR A 47 5.72 -2.38 -17.55
C TYR A 47 6.14 -3.07 -16.26
N TYR A 48 5.92 -4.38 -16.18
CA TYR A 48 6.58 -5.21 -15.18
C TYR A 48 8.02 -5.44 -15.64
N ASP A 49 8.92 -4.58 -15.21
CA ASP A 49 10.34 -4.80 -15.41
C ASP A 49 10.80 -5.98 -14.52
N LYS A 50 11.51 -6.95 -15.13
CA LYS A 50 12.19 -8.03 -14.39
C LYS A 50 13.05 -7.46 -13.25
N ASN A 51 13.66 -6.31 -13.46
CA ASN A 51 14.48 -5.61 -12.46
C ASN A 51 13.66 -5.08 -11.26
N SER A 52 12.35 -4.87 -11.39
CA SER A 52 11.53 -4.46 -10.25
C SER A 52 11.36 -5.58 -9.22
N THR A 53 11.43 -6.84 -9.64
CA THR A 53 11.38 -8.00 -8.75
C THR A 53 12.74 -8.33 -8.11
N GLU A 54 13.86 -7.91 -8.70
CA GLU A 54 15.20 -8.17 -8.16
C GLU A 54 15.59 -7.22 -7.02
N ARG A 55 14.99 -6.03 -6.98
CA ARG A 55 15.29 -5.01 -5.95
C ARG A 55 14.71 -5.31 -4.57
N PHE A 56 13.91 -6.34 -4.41
CA PHE A 56 12.97 -6.41 -3.29
C PHE A 56 13.32 -7.39 -2.18
N PHE A 57 14.26 -8.30 -2.33
CA PHE A 57 14.57 -9.24 -1.26
C PHE A 57 15.97 -9.02 -0.68
N THR A 58 16.17 -7.87 -0.04
CA THR A 58 17.29 -7.70 0.91
C THR A 58 16.69 -7.42 2.30
N PRO A 59 16.50 -8.47 3.14
CA PRO A 59 16.00 -8.29 4.51
C PRO A 59 16.83 -7.30 5.34
N GLU A 60 18.08 -7.10 4.94
CA GLU A 60 19.07 -6.28 5.64
C GLU A 60 18.94 -4.78 5.36
N ASN A 61 18.35 -4.41 4.22
CA ASN A 61 18.15 -3.01 3.81
C ASN A 61 16.71 -2.50 3.97
N VAL A 62 15.88 -3.20 4.71
CA VAL A 62 14.60 -2.66 5.15
C VAL A 62 14.91 -1.63 6.24
N GLU A 63 15.46 -0.48 5.81
CA GLU A 63 15.35 0.72 6.62
C GLU A 63 13.89 0.76 7.06
N VAL A 64 13.68 0.85 8.36
CA VAL A 64 12.38 1.13 8.98
C VAL A 64 11.97 2.55 8.56
N SER A 65 11.81 2.72 7.24
CA SER A 65 11.22 3.90 6.69
C SER A 65 9.78 3.83 7.13
N GLY A 66 9.34 4.70 8.00
CA GLY A 66 8.00 4.90 8.57
C GLY A 66 6.75 4.26 7.95
N ARG A 67 6.94 3.20 7.17
CA ARG A 67 5.93 2.54 6.34
C ARG A 67 4.89 1.78 7.14
N PHE A 68 5.28 1.28 8.33
CA PHE A 68 4.43 0.43 9.16
C PHE A 68 4.54 0.79 10.64
N ASN A 69 4.63 2.08 10.99
CA ASN A 69 4.84 2.50 12.38
C ASN A 69 3.77 1.95 13.34
N ILE A 70 2.55 1.76 12.85
CA ILE A 70 1.43 1.28 13.67
C ILE A 70 1.46 -0.24 13.82
N LEU A 71 1.89 -0.99 12.81
CA LEU A 71 1.77 -2.45 12.78
C LEU A 71 2.56 -3.14 13.91
N PRO A 72 3.84 -2.80 14.20
CA PRO A 72 4.55 -3.35 15.34
C PRO A 72 3.87 -3.07 16.67
N ILE A 73 3.35 -1.86 16.87
CA ILE A 73 2.65 -1.47 18.09
C ILE A 73 1.36 -2.28 18.24
N LEU A 74 0.61 -2.42 17.14
CA LEU A 74 -0.61 -3.24 17.11
C LEU A 74 -0.33 -4.69 17.46
N VAL A 75 0.73 -5.28 16.90
CA VAL A 75 1.17 -6.66 17.20
C VAL A 75 1.52 -6.82 18.69
N LEU A 76 2.27 -5.87 19.27
CA LEU A 76 2.58 -5.87 20.70
C LEU A 76 1.32 -5.77 21.57
N SER A 77 0.34 -4.96 21.17
CA SER A 77 -0.91 -4.76 21.91
C SER A 77 -1.82 -5.99 21.97
N LEU A 78 -1.69 -6.90 20.99
CA LEU A 78 -2.49 -8.14 20.97
C LEU A 78 -2.16 -9.10 22.09
N LYS A 79 -0.97 -9.02 22.68
CA LYS A 79 -0.48 -9.92 23.75
C LYS A 79 -0.64 -11.41 23.42
N LYS A 80 -0.59 -11.78 22.13
CA LYS A 80 -0.70 -13.15 21.62
C LYS A 80 0.66 -13.71 21.22
N ARG A 81 0.88 -15.02 21.41
CA ARG A 81 2.11 -15.70 20.98
C ARG A 81 2.09 -16.05 19.48
N ASN A 82 0.91 -16.36 18.94
CA ASN A 82 0.72 -16.78 17.56
C ASN A 82 -0.19 -15.76 16.85
N ILE A 83 0.41 -14.81 16.19
CA ILE A 83 -0.31 -13.78 15.45
C ILE A 83 -0.29 -14.13 13.97
N LYS A 84 -1.49 -14.13 13.34
CA LYS A 84 -1.68 -14.38 11.92
C LYS A 84 -2.00 -13.07 11.20
N ILE A 85 -1.22 -12.78 10.15
CA ILE A 85 -1.36 -11.57 9.36
C ILE A 85 -1.62 -11.93 7.91
N LEU A 86 -2.61 -11.29 7.32
CA LEU A 86 -2.80 -11.26 5.87
C LEU A 86 -2.28 -9.93 5.34
N ASP A 87 -1.27 -9.97 4.48
CA ASP A 87 -0.67 -8.79 3.85
C ASP A 87 -1.07 -8.75 2.37
N TYR A 88 -2.07 -7.93 2.04
CA TYR A 88 -2.62 -7.85 0.71
C TYR A 88 -1.82 -6.86 -0.15
N GLY A 89 -1.12 -7.35 -1.16
CA GLY A 89 -0.17 -6.56 -1.95
C GLY A 89 1.13 -6.27 -1.20
N GLY A 90 1.57 -7.22 -0.34
CA GLY A 90 2.75 -7.04 0.52
C GLY A 90 4.09 -7.00 -0.21
N GLY A 91 4.09 -7.34 -1.51
CA GLY A 91 5.31 -7.32 -2.32
C GLY A 91 6.38 -8.26 -1.81
N ALA A 92 7.63 -7.89 -2.05
CA ALA A 92 8.79 -8.67 -1.61
C ALA A 92 9.26 -8.34 -0.18
N ASN A 93 8.73 -7.27 0.40
CA ASN A 93 9.01 -6.85 1.78
C ASN A 93 7.72 -6.88 2.60
N PRO A 94 7.21 -8.07 2.94
CA PRO A 94 5.95 -8.21 3.63
C PRO A 94 6.01 -7.67 5.06
N ALA A 95 4.85 -7.45 5.63
CA ALA A 95 4.65 -6.98 7.01
C ALA A 95 5.50 -7.72 8.05
N TYR A 96 5.73 -9.02 7.84
CA TYR A 96 6.57 -9.87 8.72
C TYR A 96 7.97 -9.26 9.00
N SER A 97 8.65 -8.79 7.96
CA SER A 97 10.02 -8.26 8.10
C SER A 97 10.07 -7.04 9.01
N TYR A 98 9.06 -6.16 8.92
CA TYR A 98 8.96 -4.97 9.77
C TYR A 98 8.66 -5.33 11.22
N ILE A 99 7.78 -6.30 11.45
CA ILE A 99 7.40 -6.74 12.79
C ILE A 99 8.59 -7.40 13.48
N GLU A 100 9.25 -8.35 12.83
CA GLU A 100 10.38 -9.06 13.42
C GLU A 100 11.53 -8.12 13.78
N ASN A 101 11.86 -7.17 12.88
CA ASN A 101 12.93 -6.21 13.12
C ASN A 101 12.61 -5.24 14.27
N SER A 102 11.34 -4.82 14.39
CA SER A 102 10.93 -3.80 15.36
C SER A 102 10.56 -4.37 16.73
N THR A 103 10.06 -5.62 16.81
CA THR A 103 9.47 -6.15 18.03
C THR A 103 10.09 -7.46 18.53
N LYS A 104 10.87 -8.14 17.67
CA LYS A 104 11.35 -9.52 17.87
C LYS A 104 10.21 -10.57 17.94
N ILE A 105 8.95 -10.18 17.72
CA ILE A 105 7.80 -11.09 17.67
C ILE A 105 7.79 -11.80 16.31
N LYS A 106 7.60 -13.11 16.37
CA LYS A 106 7.51 -13.94 15.17
C LYS A 106 6.04 -14.19 14.83
N THR A 107 5.61 -13.71 13.65
CA THR A 107 4.24 -13.87 13.16
C THR A 107 4.17 -14.90 12.05
N LYS A 108 2.97 -15.39 11.75
CA LYS A 108 2.67 -16.08 10.49
C LYS A 108 2.04 -15.08 9.53
N THR A 109 2.64 -14.89 8.38
CA THR A 109 2.15 -13.92 7.38
C THR A 109 1.81 -14.64 6.07
N CYS A 110 0.56 -14.52 5.64
CA CYS A 110 0.13 -14.86 4.30
C CYS A 110 0.15 -13.58 3.46
N VAL A 111 0.77 -13.64 2.30
CA VAL A 111 0.85 -12.51 1.37
C VAL A 111 0.03 -12.83 0.13
N ILE A 112 -0.89 -11.94 -0.23
CA ILE A 112 -1.59 -12.03 -1.51
C ILE A 112 -0.89 -11.13 -2.50
N GLU A 113 -0.47 -11.72 -3.63
CA GLU A 113 0.21 -11.01 -4.71
C GLU A 113 -0.14 -11.59 -6.08
N GLN A 114 0.24 -10.91 -7.13
CA GLN A 114 0.03 -11.39 -8.49
C GLN A 114 0.73 -12.73 -8.72
N GLU A 115 0.12 -13.60 -9.51
CA GLU A 115 0.60 -14.98 -9.73
C GLU A 115 2.04 -15.02 -10.22
N ASN A 116 2.39 -14.18 -11.21
CA ASN A 116 3.77 -14.10 -11.73
C ASN A 116 4.77 -13.72 -10.63
N PHE A 117 4.39 -12.77 -9.76
CA PHE A 117 5.21 -12.35 -8.63
C PHE A 117 5.36 -13.49 -7.61
N CYS A 118 4.27 -14.16 -7.26
CA CYS A 118 4.30 -15.31 -6.34
C CYS A 118 5.25 -16.42 -6.83
N ARG A 119 5.26 -16.70 -8.13
CA ARG A 119 6.16 -17.70 -8.73
C ARG A 119 7.63 -17.34 -8.57
N ILE A 120 7.97 -16.08 -8.80
CA ILE A 120 9.36 -15.59 -8.68
C ILE A 120 9.79 -15.58 -7.21
N ILE A 121 8.96 -15.04 -6.32
CA ILE A 121 9.32 -14.79 -4.93
C ILE A 121 9.47 -16.07 -4.11
N LYS A 122 8.66 -17.10 -4.38
CA LYS A 122 8.71 -18.40 -3.66
C LYS A 122 10.12 -18.98 -3.63
N ASN A 123 10.88 -18.81 -4.71
CA ASN A 123 12.25 -19.31 -4.82
C ASN A 123 13.28 -18.41 -4.14
N LYS A 124 12.92 -17.15 -3.82
CA LYS A 124 13.79 -16.15 -3.21
C LYS A 124 13.60 -16.01 -1.70
N ILE A 125 12.56 -16.64 -1.12
CA ILE A 125 12.33 -16.57 0.33
C ILE A 125 13.46 -17.29 1.06
N PRO A 126 14.20 -16.62 1.96
CA PRO A 126 15.21 -17.26 2.77
C PRO A 126 14.63 -18.42 3.61
N ASN A 127 15.37 -19.51 3.76
CA ASN A 127 14.91 -20.72 4.43
C ASN A 127 14.36 -20.45 5.85
N LYS A 128 14.97 -19.52 6.58
CA LYS A 128 14.53 -19.10 7.93
C LYS A 128 13.10 -18.57 7.98
N TYR A 129 12.56 -18.05 6.85
CA TYR A 129 11.23 -17.45 6.76
C TYR A 129 10.19 -18.36 6.09
N LYS A 130 10.59 -19.40 5.33
CA LYS A 130 9.68 -20.25 4.55
C LYS A 130 8.51 -20.85 5.35
N LYS A 131 8.73 -21.14 6.64
CA LYS A 131 7.66 -21.67 7.52
C LYS A 131 6.68 -20.61 8.01
N ARG A 132 7.00 -19.32 7.84
CA ARG A 132 6.26 -18.20 8.43
C ARG A 132 5.70 -17.22 7.43
N ILE A 133 6.26 -17.19 6.22
CA ILE A 133 5.78 -16.35 5.12
C ILE A 133 5.36 -17.26 3.99
N LYS A 134 4.09 -17.15 3.58
CA LYS A 134 3.54 -17.88 2.44
C LYS A 134 2.95 -16.89 1.45
N TYR A 135 3.17 -17.12 0.17
CA TYR A 135 2.62 -16.30 -0.92
C TYR A 135 1.53 -17.06 -1.67
N PHE A 136 0.44 -16.37 -1.93
CA PHE A 136 -0.73 -16.86 -2.64
C PHE A 136 -1.16 -15.85 -3.71
N SER A 137 -1.74 -16.31 -4.81
CA SER A 137 -2.25 -15.43 -5.86
C SER A 137 -3.71 -15.01 -5.67
N SER A 138 -4.42 -15.65 -4.74
CA SER A 138 -5.80 -15.31 -4.42
C SER A 138 -6.17 -15.72 -2.99
N LEU A 139 -7.24 -15.11 -2.45
CA LEU A 139 -7.78 -15.47 -1.14
C LEU A 139 -8.30 -16.91 -1.06
N ASN A 140 -8.79 -17.45 -2.19
CA ASN A 140 -9.33 -18.82 -2.24
C ASN A 140 -8.26 -19.91 -2.06
N GLN A 141 -6.97 -19.55 -2.17
CA GLN A 141 -5.85 -20.48 -1.95
C GLN A 141 -5.40 -20.52 -0.49
N LEU A 142 -6.00 -19.71 0.38
CA LEU A 142 -5.64 -19.68 1.79
C LEU A 142 -6.15 -20.92 2.52
N ASP A 143 -5.26 -21.60 3.23
CA ASP A 143 -5.61 -22.68 4.16
C ASP A 143 -6.15 -22.12 5.50
N GLU A 144 -5.96 -20.85 5.75
CA GLU A 144 -6.29 -20.17 7.00
C GLU A 144 -7.65 -19.48 6.87
N ILE A 145 -8.54 -19.76 7.82
CA ILE A 145 -9.89 -19.17 7.87
C ILE A 145 -10.01 -17.95 8.79
N TYR A 146 -8.92 -17.60 9.47
CA TYR A 146 -8.90 -16.52 10.46
C TYR A 146 -7.55 -15.80 10.47
N PHE A 147 -7.61 -14.47 10.54
CA PHE A 147 -6.44 -13.60 10.71
C PHE A 147 -6.67 -12.61 11.86
N ASP A 148 -5.62 -12.31 12.62
CA ASP A 148 -5.67 -11.26 13.63
C ASP A 148 -5.67 -9.87 12.96
N ILE A 149 -4.86 -9.71 11.93
CA ILE A 149 -4.67 -8.44 11.23
C ILE A 149 -4.68 -8.69 9.73
N VAL A 150 -5.40 -7.85 8.99
CA VAL A 150 -5.28 -7.72 7.55
C VAL A 150 -4.67 -6.35 7.23
N CYS A 151 -3.61 -6.35 6.41
CA CYS A 151 -2.89 -5.15 6.02
C CYS A 151 -3.06 -4.86 4.53
N PHE A 152 -3.35 -3.60 4.20
CA PHE A 152 -3.23 -3.02 2.86
C PHE A 152 -2.22 -1.88 2.94
N ASN A 153 -0.96 -2.18 2.64
CA ASN A 153 0.09 -1.17 2.71
C ASN A 153 0.41 -0.60 1.33
N SER A 154 -0.15 0.54 1.00
CA SER A 154 -0.01 1.16 -0.32
C SER A 154 -0.42 0.22 -1.47
N SER A 155 -1.44 -0.61 -1.26
CA SER A 155 -1.86 -1.63 -2.22
C SER A 155 -3.32 -1.50 -2.63
N ILE A 156 -4.22 -1.14 -1.73
CA ILE A 156 -5.67 -1.09 -1.99
C ILE A 156 -6.04 -0.15 -3.14
N GLN A 157 -5.28 0.91 -3.37
CA GLN A 157 -5.53 1.88 -4.44
C GLN A 157 -5.28 1.36 -5.85
N TYR A 158 -4.66 0.18 -5.98
CA TYR A 158 -4.43 -0.51 -7.26
C TYR A 158 -5.39 -1.66 -7.51
N LEU A 159 -6.40 -1.83 -6.65
CA LEU A 159 -7.37 -2.93 -6.74
C LEU A 159 -8.66 -2.44 -7.38
N GLU A 160 -8.95 -2.91 -8.60
CA GLU A 160 -10.17 -2.57 -9.34
C GLU A 160 -11.42 -2.82 -8.48
N ASP A 161 -11.56 -4.05 -8.01
CA ASP A 161 -12.73 -4.50 -7.24
C ASP A 161 -12.49 -4.43 -5.72
N TYR A 162 -11.90 -3.34 -5.22
CA TYR A 162 -11.52 -3.23 -3.81
C TYR A 162 -12.67 -3.52 -2.84
N LYS A 163 -13.92 -3.20 -3.21
CA LYS A 163 -15.10 -3.47 -2.37
C LYS A 163 -15.34 -4.95 -2.21
N LYS A 164 -15.30 -5.71 -3.31
CA LYS A 164 -15.40 -7.17 -3.28
C LYS A 164 -14.26 -7.79 -2.49
N ILE A 165 -13.05 -7.30 -2.68
CA ILE A 165 -11.87 -7.77 -1.94
C ILE A 165 -12.04 -7.51 -0.45
N LEU A 166 -12.54 -6.33 -0.05
CA LEU A 166 -12.85 -6.04 1.35
C LEU A 166 -13.94 -6.96 1.90
N ASP A 167 -15.00 -7.23 1.13
CA ASP A 167 -16.06 -8.18 1.53
C ASP A 167 -15.49 -9.59 1.73
N ASP A 168 -14.60 -10.05 0.84
CA ASP A 168 -13.97 -11.37 0.97
C ASP A 168 -12.99 -11.43 2.14
N VAL A 169 -12.23 -10.37 2.39
CA VAL A 169 -11.36 -10.24 3.55
C VAL A 169 -12.16 -10.24 4.86
N ILE A 170 -13.30 -9.58 4.91
CA ILE A 170 -14.17 -9.50 6.09
C ILE A 170 -14.75 -10.88 6.46
N LYS A 171 -14.99 -11.76 5.48
CA LYS A 171 -15.41 -13.17 5.76
C LYS A 171 -14.36 -13.94 6.56
N LEU A 172 -13.09 -13.56 6.48
CA LEU A 172 -12.01 -14.13 7.30
C LEU A 172 -12.02 -13.61 8.75
N LYS A 173 -12.98 -12.74 9.11
CA LYS A 173 -13.20 -12.16 10.44
C LYS A 173 -11.94 -11.62 11.11
N PRO A 174 -11.11 -10.79 10.45
CA PRO A 174 -9.93 -10.23 11.08
C PRO A 174 -10.32 -9.34 12.27
N LEU A 175 -9.52 -9.37 13.33
CA LEU A 175 -9.72 -8.47 14.46
C LEU A 175 -9.44 -7.01 14.06
N TYR A 176 -8.46 -6.80 13.18
CA TYR A 176 -8.12 -5.48 12.66
C TYR A 176 -7.92 -5.49 11.15
N ILE A 177 -8.36 -4.39 10.50
CA ILE A 177 -8.02 -4.05 9.13
C ILE A 177 -7.19 -2.77 9.17
N LEU A 178 -5.95 -2.84 8.68
CA LEU A 178 -5.00 -1.73 8.64
C LEU A 178 -4.78 -1.31 7.17
N ILE A 179 -5.16 -0.08 6.83
CA ILE A 179 -4.94 0.52 5.52
C ILE A 179 -3.93 1.65 5.69
N THR A 180 -2.75 1.52 5.10
CA THR A 180 -1.68 2.50 5.27
C THR A 180 -1.23 3.09 3.94
N ARG A 181 -0.67 4.31 3.99
CA ARG A 181 -0.07 4.99 2.83
C ARG A 181 -1.02 5.09 1.64
N THR A 182 -2.28 5.34 1.93
CA THR A 182 -3.33 5.42 0.93
C THR A 182 -3.79 6.86 0.78
N ASN A 183 -4.07 7.26 -0.45
CA ASN A 183 -4.52 8.59 -0.77
C ASN A 183 -6.04 8.71 -0.66
N PHE A 184 -6.47 9.78 0.01
CA PHE A 184 -7.86 10.10 0.25
C PHE A 184 -8.19 11.52 -0.17
N HIS A 185 -9.48 11.78 -0.36
CA HIS A 185 -10.06 13.11 -0.46
C HIS A 185 -11.41 13.16 0.27
N MET A 186 -11.94 14.38 0.49
CA MET A 186 -13.18 14.60 1.24
C MET A 186 -14.44 14.60 0.35
N GLY A 187 -14.31 14.33 -0.94
CA GLY A 187 -15.45 14.21 -1.87
C GLY A 187 -16.29 12.96 -1.61
N LYS A 188 -17.50 12.93 -2.18
CA LYS A 188 -18.48 11.83 -1.97
C LYS A 188 -18.09 10.55 -2.73
N GLU A 189 -17.48 10.65 -3.91
CA GLU A 189 -17.15 9.52 -4.77
C GLU A 189 -15.66 9.32 -4.91
N ASP A 190 -15.23 8.07 -5.17
CA ASP A 190 -13.84 7.76 -5.48
C ASP A 190 -13.40 8.47 -6.77
N TYR A 191 -12.13 8.79 -6.85
CA TYR A 191 -11.54 9.44 -8.00
C TYR A 191 -10.55 8.50 -8.68
N TYR A 192 -10.76 8.21 -9.96
CA TYR A 192 -9.91 7.32 -10.75
C TYR A 192 -8.97 8.11 -11.63
N THR A 193 -7.69 7.75 -11.61
CA THR A 193 -6.62 8.45 -12.33
C THR A 193 -5.53 7.46 -12.75
N LEU A 194 -4.50 7.97 -13.39
CA LEU A 194 -3.26 7.24 -13.68
C LEU A 194 -2.13 7.76 -12.80
N GLU A 195 -1.42 6.85 -12.17
CA GLU A 195 -0.16 7.13 -11.49
C GLU A 195 1.00 6.83 -12.43
N HIS A 196 1.87 7.81 -12.64
CA HIS A 196 3.09 7.65 -13.43
C HIS A 196 4.26 7.36 -12.50
N GLY A 197 4.77 6.14 -12.61
CA GLY A 197 5.93 5.67 -11.85
C GLY A 197 7.26 5.87 -12.58
N PRO A 198 8.37 5.51 -11.93
CA PRO A 198 9.68 5.50 -12.55
C PRO A 198 9.73 4.55 -13.77
N GLY A 199 10.51 4.91 -14.80
CA GLY A 199 10.69 4.07 -15.98
C GLY A 199 9.54 4.14 -16.99
N GLY A 200 8.63 5.13 -16.88
CA GLY A 200 7.51 5.30 -17.80
C GLY A 200 6.33 4.37 -17.54
N SER A 201 6.33 3.63 -16.43
CA SER A 201 5.17 2.85 -16.01
C SER A 201 3.99 3.78 -15.67
N CYS A 202 2.80 3.32 -16.03
CA CYS A 202 1.57 4.07 -15.81
C CYS A 202 0.50 3.09 -15.31
N HIS A 203 0.03 3.30 -14.08
CA HIS A 203 -0.90 2.39 -13.41
C HIS A 203 -2.23 3.08 -13.12
N PRO A 204 -3.37 2.38 -13.28
CA PRO A 204 -4.64 2.86 -12.77
C PRO A 204 -4.53 3.04 -11.25
N TYR A 205 -5.11 4.11 -10.76
CA TYR A 205 -5.00 4.49 -9.36
C TYR A 205 -6.32 5.05 -8.83
N ILE A 206 -6.64 4.73 -7.58
CA ILE A 206 -7.84 5.20 -6.89
C ILE A 206 -7.42 6.17 -5.78
N PHE A 207 -7.93 7.40 -5.85
CA PHE A 207 -8.02 8.28 -4.69
C PHE A 207 -9.37 8.03 -4.02
N PHE A 208 -9.35 7.47 -2.84
CA PHE A 208 -10.58 7.09 -2.15
C PHE A 208 -11.34 8.28 -1.58
N SER A 209 -12.66 8.25 -1.68
CA SER A 209 -13.49 9.04 -0.81
C SER A 209 -13.33 8.53 0.63
N TYR A 210 -12.81 9.38 1.53
CA TYR A 210 -12.64 9.05 2.94
C TYR A 210 -13.96 8.60 3.58
N TYR A 211 -15.03 9.35 3.32
CA TYR A 211 -16.35 9.04 3.86
C TYR A 211 -16.92 7.73 3.31
N LYS A 212 -16.76 7.48 2.02
CA LYS A 212 -17.30 6.28 1.38
C LYS A 212 -16.62 5.01 1.92
N LEU A 213 -15.28 5.00 2.01
CA LEU A 213 -14.54 3.86 2.53
C LEU A 213 -14.82 3.62 4.02
N THR A 214 -14.82 4.66 4.84
CA THR A 214 -15.11 4.52 6.27
C THR A 214 -16.55 4.08 6.54
N LYS A 215 -17.53 4.59 5.77
CA LYS A 215 -18.93 4.16 5.84
C LYS A 215 -19.09 2.70 5.42
N LEU A 216 -18.41 2.27 4.36
CA LEU A 216 -18.41 0.88 3.89
C LEU A 216 -17.93 -0.07 4.99
N LEU A 217 -16.78 0.19 5.61
CA LEU A 217 -16.25 -0.67 6.66
C LEU A 217 -17.12 -0.62 7.92
N LYS A 218 -17.63 0.55 8.29
CA LYS A 218 -18.57 0.68 9.42
C LYS A 218 -19.85 -0.14 9.22
N SER A 219 -20.42 -0.18 8.01
CA SER A 219 -21.61 -1.00 7.72
C SER A 219 -21.35 -2.50 7.81
N LYS A 220 -20.08 -2.91 7.83
CA LYS A 220 -19.61 -4.30 8.03
C LYS A 220 -19.10 -4.55 9.45
N GLN A 221 -19.48 -3.72 10.42
CA GLN A 221 -19.10 -3.82 11.83
C GLN A 221 -17.60 -3.56 12.12
N TYR A 222 -16.91 -2.83 11.23
CA TYR A 222 -15.52 -2.40 11.45
C TYR A 222 -15.48 -0.90 11.77
N ASN A 223 -15.26 -0.55 13.02
CA ASN A 223 -15.16 0.83 13.46
C ASN A 223 -13.76 1.38 13.29
N LEU A 224 -13.65 2.60 12.77
CA LEU A 224 -12.39 3.33 12.72
C LEU A 224 -11.93 3.68 14.15
N VAL A 225 -10.82 3.10 14.60
CA VAL A 225 -10.25 3.32 15.94
C VAL A 225 -8.99 4.17 15.94
N PHE A 226 -8.34 4.32 14.78
CA PHE A 226 -7.20 5.20 14.63
C PHE A 226 -7.13 5.77 13.20
N SER A 227 -6.75 7.03 13.11
CA SER A 227 -6.49 7.70 11.82
C SER A 227 -5.32 8.67 11.99
N ASN A 228 -4.31 8.55 11.15
CA ASN A 228 -3.19 9.46 11.10
C ASN A 228 -3.07 10.11 9.71
N LYS A 229 -2.74 11.40 9.66
CA LYS A 229 -2.48 12.12 8.43
C LYS A 229 -0.98 12.30 8.27
N TYR A 230 -0.42 11.82 7.19
CA TYR A 230 0.98 12.07 6.89
C TYR A 230 1.16 13.42 6.23
N ASN A 231 1.96 14.27 6.86
CA ASN A 231 2.60 15.39 6.19
C ASN A 231 3.92 14.91 5.59
N ILE A 232 3.86 14.18 4.49
CA ILE A 232 5.08 13.84 3.78
C ILE A 232 5.45 15.07 2.95
N ASN A 233 6.40 15.86 3.44
CA ASN A 233 6.96 17.02 2.71
C ASN A 233 7.55 16.67 1.33
N LYS A 234 7.68 15.39 1.00
CA LYS A 234 8.13 14.88 -0.31
C LYS A 234 7.00 14.72 -1.33
N TYR A 235 5.78 14.57 -0.88
CA TYR A 235 4.61 14.49 -1.76
C TYR A 235 3.84 15.80 -1.58
N LYS A 236 4.16 16.80 -2.39
CA LYS A 236 3.31 17.98 -2.51
C LYS A 236 1.89 17.47 -2.71
N HIS A 237 0.95 17.96 -1.90
CA HIS A 237 -0.46 17.73 -2.12
C HIS A 237 -0.77 18.16 -3.55
N SER A 238 -0.78 17.19 -4.48
CA SER A 238 -1.17 17.47 -5.85
C SER A 238 -2.67 17.73 -5.82
N SER A 239 -3.09 18.96 -6.08
CA SER A 239 -4.48 19.19 -6.42
C SER A 239 -4.66 18.74 -7.86
N ILE A 240 -5.49 17.72 -8.08
CA ILE A 240 -5.95 17.34 -9.41
C ILE A 240 -7.35 17.92 -9.53
N ASP A 241 -7.63 18.68 -10.57
CA ASP A 241 -8.92 19.36 -10.80
C ASP A 241 -9.43 20.16 -9.57
N GLY A 242 -8.56 20.86 -8.87
CA GLY A 242 -8.90 21.66 -7.68
C GLY A 242 -9.24 20.86 -6.43
N LYS A 243 -9.08 19.53 -6.44
CA LYS A 243 -9.29 18.67 -5.27
C LYS A 243 -8.00 18.52 -4.48
N THR A 244 -8.11 18.61 -3.16
CA THR A 244 -7.00 18.33 -2.24
C THR A 244 -7.02 16.86 -1.87
N PHE A 245 -5.90 16.20 -2.09
CA PHE A 245 -5.67 14.81 -1.68
C PHE A 245 -4.69 14.77 -0.51
N PHE A 246 -4.84 13.78 0.34
CA PHE A 246 -4.00 13.59 1.52
C PHE A 246 -3.74 12.12 1.79
N HIS A 247 -2.54 11.82 2.28
CA HIS A 247 -2.20 10.47 2.74
C HIS A 247 -2.71 10.24 4.16
N LYS A 248 -3.28 9.07 4.39
CA LYS A 248 -3.66 8.61 5.73
C LYS A 248 -3.30 7.16 5.96
N ASP A 249 -3.12 6.85 7.24
CA ASP A 249 -3.26 5.50 7.76
C ASP A 249 -4.57 5.41 8.52
N LEU A 250 -5.27 4.30 8.33
CA LEU A 250 -6.55 4.00 8.95
C LEU A 250 -6.47 2.62 9.59
N LEU A 251 -6.84 2.53 10.87
CA LEU A 251 -7.00 1.26 11.57
C LEU A 251 -8.47 1.07 11.94
N PHE A 252 -9.03 -0.02 11.45
CA PHE A 252 -10.38 -0.43 11.79
C PHE A 252 -10.33 -1.66 12.69
N LYS A 253 -11.23 -1.69 13.69
CA LYS A 253 -11.40 -2.81 14.62
C LYS A 253 -12.75 -3.46 14.39
N ASN A 254 -12.77 -4.79 14.37
CA ASN A 254 -13.99 -5.60 14.40
C ASN A 254 -14.69 -5.39 15.75
N MET A 255 -15.99 -5.17 15.71
CA MET A 255 -16.81 -4.90 16.90
C MET A 255 -17.67 -6.12 17.31
N ASN A 256 -17.58 -7.24 16.57
CA ASN A 256 -18.24 -8.50 16.87
C ASN A 256 -17.39 -9.37 17.78
#